data_8fe5701b1d6bfded8d355fa8dc7d6e92
#
_entry.id   8fe5701b1d6bfded8d355fa8dc7d6e92
#
_cell.length_a   1.000
_cell.length_b   1.000
_cell.length_c   1.000
_cell.angle_alpha   90.00
_cell.angle_beta   90.00
_cell.angle_gamma   90.00
#
_symmetry.space_group_name_H-M   'P 1'
#
loop_
_entity.id
_entity.type
_entity.pdbx_description
1 polymer ?
#
loop_
_entity_poly.entity_id
_entity_poly.type
_entity_poly.pdbx_seq_one_letter_code
_entity_poly.pdbx_strand_id
1 'polypeptide(L)'
;MEEVNSNSNFIYDFIDEDLANGVNTRIQTRFPPEPNGYLHIGHAKAICIDFSTAEKYGGECNLRLDDTNPSKEDVEYVDAIKEDIEWLGYKWNKVLYASSYFDFIYECAIKLIKKGKAYVCDLSADEIREYRGTLTEPGKNSPYRDRSVEENLDLFARMTAGEFADGERTLRAKIDMASPNINMRDPVIYRIAHVHHHQTGDKWCVYPMYDFAHPLSDAKEGVTYSLCSLEFENHRPLYDWFIKEIGFEEPPRQIEFARLNINYCVTSKRKCLEMVKKGIVDGWDDPRMVTLCGMRRRGYPAAAIREFINRIGVSKAYSVVDYGLLEACVRDNLNANAPRAMAVLRPLKVIIDNYPEGQSEAIEVEINPDKPELGTRTVHFSREIYVERDDFMVEPPKKYFRLFPGNEVRLKSAYFVTCTGWEADDEGNITCLHCTYDPATKGGDAPDGRKVRGTLHWVSASDCVPCEIRLYDRLFNAENPAGDDGVDYLENLNPNSLEILNGCLVEGGLKDAKCGDTFQFMRQGYFCVDKTSTDEKLVFNRTVALNSSWK
;
A
#
# COMPACT_ATOMS: atom_id res chain seq x y z
N MET A 1 -20.65 13.27 -23.31
CA MET A 1 -19.53 12.65 -22.58
C MET A 1 -18.44 13.71 -22.57
N GLU A 2 -18.40 14.50 -21.51
CA GLU A 2 -17.31 15.46 -21.30
C GLU A 2 -16.07 14.66 -20.91
N GLU A 3 -15.01 14.82 -21.68
CA GLU A 3 -13.69 14.32 -21.34
C GLU A 3 -13.32 14.87 -19.96
N VAL A 4 -13.18 13.98 -18.98
CA VAL A 4 -12.56 14.30 -17.71
C VAL A 4 -11.15 14.75 -18.03
N ASN A 5 -10.90 16.04 -17.93
CA ASN A 5 -9.60 16.67 -18.06
C ASN A 5 -8.64 15.90 -17.17
N SER A 6 -7.76 15.08 -17.76
CA SER A 6 -6.68 14.45 -17.03
C SER A 6 -5.86 15.57 -16.40
N ASN A 7 -5.87 15.66 -15.07
CA ASN A 7 -5.13 16.68 -14.34
C ASN A 7 -3.70 16.76 -14.89
N SER A 8 -3.36 17.85 -15.56
CA SER A 8 -1.98 18.14 -15.95
C SER A 8 -1.14 18.27 -14.68
N ASN A 9 0.10 17.86 -14.73
CA ASN A 9 1.06 18.06 -13.67
C ASN A 9 2.41 18.46 -14.30
N PHE A 10 3.31 19.02 -13.50
CA PHE A 10 4.58 19.54 -14.00
C PHE A 10 5.46 18.50 -14.74
N ILE A 11 5.31 17.19 -14.45
CA ILE A 11 6.03 16.14 -15.18
C ILE A 11 5.50 16.07 -16.63
N TYR A 12 4.17 16.11 -16.78
CA TYR A 12 3.54 16.12 -18.09
C TYR A 12 3.88 17.40 -18.87
N ASP A 13 3.93 18.55 -18.19
CA ASP A 13 4.32 19.81 -18.83
C ASP A 13 5.75 19.73 -19.41
N PHE A 14 6.71 19.13 -18.68
CA PHE A 14 8.05 18.88 -19.20
C PHE A 14 8.08 17.90 -20.37
N ILE A 15 7.31 16.83 -20.31
CA ILE A 15 7.23 15.83 -21.40
C ILE A 15 6.61 16.46 -22.65
N ASP A 16 5.51 17.21 -22.49
CA ASP A 16 4.83 17.89 -23.59
C ASP A 16 5.76 18.90 -24.27
N GLU A 17 6.53 19.67 -23.49
CA GLU A 17 7.55 20.60 -24.03
C GLU A 17 8.66 19.87 -24.79
N ASP A 18 9.22 18.79 -24.22
CA ASP A 18 10.28 18.00 -24.85
C ASP A 18 9.80 17.34 -26.15
N LEU A 19 8.56 16.82 -26.18
CA LEU A 19 7.95 16.25 -27.39
C LEU A 19 7.72 17.32 -28.46
N ALA A 20 7.22 18.50 -28.08
CA ALA A 20 7.00 19.62 -29.01
C ALA A 20 8.31 20.12 -29.63
N ASN A 21 9.40 20.10 -28.86
CA ASN A 21 10.74 20.50 -29.31
C ASN A 21 11.52 19.39 -30.01
N GLY A 22 10.95 18.18 -30.13
CA GLY A 22 11.62 17.04 -30.77
C GLY A 22 12.81 16.47 -29.98
N VAL A 23 12.88 16.76 -28.67
CA VAL A 23 13.94 16.23 -27.78
C VAL A 23 13.81 14.72 -27.62
N ASN A 24 12.59 14.23 -27.48
CA ASN A 24 12.28 12.81 -27.42
C ASN A 24 11.20 12.45 -28.44
N THR A 25 11.24 11.23 -28.95
CA THR A 25 10.23 10.67 -29.88
C THR A 25 9.43 9.53 -29.27
N ARG A 26 9.84 9.06 -28.10
CA ARG A 26 9.21 7.98 -27.32
C ARG A 26 9.32 8.26 -25.85
N ILE A 27 8.44 7.65 -25.07
CA ILE A 27 8.45 7.74 -23.62
C ILE A 27 8.78 6.37 -23.05
N GLN A 28 9.87 6.31 -22.29
CA GLN A 28 10.30 5.15 -21.55
C GLN A 28 10.55 5.55 -20.11
N THR A 29 9.80 4.97 -19.19
CA THR A 29 9.98 5.13 -17.76
C THR A 29 10.41 3.80 -17.13
N ARG A 30 10.68 3.81 -15.84
CA ARG A 30 10.95 2.60 -15.07
C ARG A 30 10.58 2.80 -13.59
N PHE A 31 10.14 1.73 -12.94
CA PHE A 31 10.06 1.63 -11.48
C PHE A 31 11.23 0.81 -10.97
N PRO A 32 12.18 1.39 -10.17
CA PRO A 32 13.42 0.75 -9.78
C PRO A 32 13.50 0.38 -8.30
N PRO A 33 12.66 -0.52 -7.77
CA PRO A 33 12.72 -0.87 -6.35
C PRO A 33 13.98 -1.69 -6.02
N GLU A 34 14.55 -1.46 -4.83
CA GLU A 34 15.48 -2.42 -4.23
C GLU A 34 14.68 -3.64 -3.73
N PRO A 35 15.07 -4.89 -4.08
CA PRO A 35 14.38 -6.09 -3.62
C PRO A 35 14.79 -6.48 -2.19
N ASN A 36 14.60 -5.58 -1.23
CA ASN A 36 15.04 -5.69 0.16
C ASN A 36 13.90 -5.53 1.18
N GLY A 37 12.64 -5.64 0.75
CA GLY A 37 11.46 -5.55 1.61
C GLY A 37 10.17 -5.37 0.82
N TYR A 38 9.05 -5.51 1.52
CA TYR A 38 7.71 -5.32 0.95
C TYR A 38 7.43 -3.85 0.63
N LEU A 39 6.66 -3.63 -0.43
CA LEU A 39 6.22 -2.30 -0.84
C LEU A 39 5.15 -1.76 0.11
N HIS A 40 5.06 -0.44 0.22
CA HIS A 40 4.08 0.28 1.02
C HIS A 40 3.40 1.40 0.21
N ILE A 41 2.43 2.07 0.80
CA ILE A 41 1.63 3.13 0.14
C ILE A 41 2.49 4.23 -0.50
N GLY A 42 3.67 4.52 0.05
CA GLY A 42 4.62 5.46 -0.56
C GLY A 42 5.15 4.98 -1.92
N HIS A 43 5.42 3.68 -2.05
CA HIS A 43 5.82 3.07 -3.33
C HIS A 43 4.66 3.04 -4.34
N ALA A 44 3.40 2.89 -3.87
CA ALA A 44 2.24 2.98 -4.75
C ALA A 44 2.18 4.33 -5.49
N LYS A 45 2.58 5.43 -4.83
CA LYS A 45 2.67 6.74 -5.50
C LYS A 45 3.68 6.72 -6.65
N ALA A 46 4.88 6.18 -6.41
CA ALA A 46 5.91 6.08 -7.45
C ALA A 46 5.46 5.17 -8.60
N ILE A 47 4.90 3.99 -8.28
CA ILE A 47 4.35 3.07 -9.28
C ILE A 47 3.31 3.78 -10.14
N CYS A 48 2.32 4.43 -9.52
CA CYS A 48 1.29 5.14 -10.26
C CYS A 48 1.88 6.23 -11.17
N ILE A 49 2.88 7.00 -10.70
CA ILE A 49 3.50 8.05 -11.50
C ILE A 49 4.28 7.45 -12.67
N ASP A 50 5.14 6.46 -12.42
CA ASP A 50 6.00 5.86 -13.45
C ASP A 50 5.17 5.17 -14.56
N PHE A 51 4.20 4.34 -14.16
CA PHE A 51 3.39 3.58 -15.10
C PHE A 51 2.35 4.45 -15.80
N SER A 52 1.61 5.31 -15.08
CA SER A 52 0.59 6.17 -15.70
C SER A 52 1.21 7.22 -16.64
N THR A 53 2.44 7.67 -16.37
CA THR A 53 3.17 8.54 -17.30
C THR A 53 3.44 7.83 -18.62
N ALA A 54 3.96 6.60 -18.57
CA ALA A 54 4.17 5.81 -19.78
C ALA A 54 2.85 5.55 -20.53
N GLU A 55 1.82 5.09 -19.82
CA GLU A 55 0.49 4.79 -20.41
C GLU A 55 -0.12 6.01 -21.11
N LYS A 56 -0.06 7.19 -20.48
CA LYS A 56 -0.61 8.44 -21.02
C LYS A 56 -0.05 8.79 -22.40
N TYR A 57 1.23 8.52 -22.62
CA TYR A 57 1.92 8.86 -23.85
C TYR A 57 2.12 7.67 -24.81
N GLY A 58 1.46 6.53 -24.53
CA GLY A 58 1.61 5.32 -25.34
C GLY A 58 3.03 4.74 -25.31
N GLY A 59 3.77 5.03 -24.25
CA GLY A 59 5.14 4.57 -24.01
C GLY A 59 5.18 3.28 -23.18
N GLU A 60 6.36 2.97 -22.67
CA GLU A 60 6.63 1.75 -21.92
C GLU A 60 7.21 2.05 -20.54
N CYS A 61 6.90 1.20 -19.54
CA CYS A 61 7.49 1.24 -18.22
C CYS A 61 8.13 -0.11 -17.90
N ASN A 62 9.41 -0.11 -17.51
CA ASN A 62 10.12 -1.30 -17.07
C ASN A 62 10.07 -1.46 -15.54
N LEU A 63 10.07 -2.69 -15.07
CA LEU A 63 10.41 -3.02 -13.68
C LEU A 63 11.91 -3.34 -13.65
N ARG A 64 12.72 -2.45 -13.06
CA ARG A 64 14.13 -2.68 -12.83
C ARG A 64 14.40 -2.92 -11.36
N LEU A 65 14.78 -4.12 -11.01
CA LEU A 65 15.23 -4.45 -9.66
C LEU A 65 16.63 -3.87 -9.45
N ASP A 66 16.75 -2.92 -8.52
CA ASP A 66 18.04 -2.33 -8.16
C ASP A 66 18.75 -3.25 -7.17
N ASP A 67 19.44 -4.24 -7.72
CA ASP A 67 20.18 -5.26 -7.01
C ASP A 67 21.69 -4.97 -6.98
N THR A 68 22.07 -3.71 -6.82
CA THR A 68 23.47 -3.28 -6.74
C THR A 68 24.14 -3.59 -5.40
N ASN A 69 23.35 -3.84 -4.36
CA ASN A 69 23.84 -4.15 -3.02
C ASN A 69 23.71 -5.64 -2.68
N PRO A 70 24.77 -6.45 -2.77
CA PRO A 70 24.70 -7.90 -2.66
C PRO A 70 24.24 -8.45 -1.31
N SER A 71 24.21 -7.64 -0.26
CA SER A 71 24.01 -8.12 1.12
C SER A 71 22.56 -8.07 1.60
N LYS A 72 21.58 -7.65 0.77
CA LYS A 72 20.23 -7.31 1.25
C LYS A 72 19.07 -7.89 0.43
N GLU A 73 19.32 -8.76 -0.53
CA GLU A 73 18.34 -9.13 -1.55
C GLU A 73 17.80 -10.53 -1.34
N ASP A 74 16.46 -10.67 -1.47
CA ASP A 74 15.75 -11.94 -1.36
C ASP A 74 14.73 -12.10 -2.50
N VAL A 75 14.63 -13.31 -3.03
CA VAL A 75 13.68 -13.69 -4.09
C VAL A 75 12.23 -13.46 -3.64
N GLU A 76 11.94 -13.65 -2.35
CA GLU A 76 10.62 -13.39 -1.77
C GLU A 76 10.14 -11.95 -2.06
N TYR A 77 11.04 -10.97 -1.92
CA TYR A 77 10.67 -9.58 -2.18
C TYR A 77 10.46 -9.27 -3.66
N VAL A 78 11.20 -9.95 -4.54
CA VAL A 78 11.02 -9.82 -6.00
C VAL A 78 9.61 -10.25 -6.42
N ASP A 79 9.15 -11.39 -5.91
CA ASP A 79 7.82 -11.92 -6.23
C ASP A 79 6.72 -11.03 -5.62
N ALA A 80 6.90 -10.57 -4.39
CA ALA A 80 5.97 -9.65 -3.73
C ALA A 80 5.85 -8.30 -4.49
N ILE A 81 6.96 -7.75 -4.99
CA ILE A 81 6.97 -6.52 -5.79
C ILE A 81 6.17 -6.70 -7.09
N LYS A 82 6.35 -7.81 -7.78
CA LYS A 82 5.59 -8.13 -9.01
C LYS A 82 4.10 -8.25 -8.73
N GLU A 83 3.74 -9.03 -7.71
CA GLU A 83 2.35 -9.20 -7.29
C GLU A 83 1.68 -7.87 -6.93
N ASP A 84 2.38 -6.99 -6.24
CA ASP A 84 1.85 -5.68 -5.84
C ASP A 84 1.62 -4.75 -7.04
N ILE A 85 2.52 -4.75 -8.03
CA ILE A 85 2.35 -3.94 -9.26
C ILE A 85 1.17 -4.46 -10.08
N GLU A 86 1.06 -5.79 -10.26
CA GLU A 86 -0.06 -6.42 -10.97
C GLU A 86 -1.39 -6.17 -10.25
N TRP A 87 -1.41 -6.27 -8.92
CA TRP A 87 -2.58 -5.97 -8.12
C TRP A 87 -3.03 -4.50 -8.26
N LEU A 88 -2.08 -3.55 -8.33
CA LEU A 88 -2.39 -2.15 -8.63
C LEU A 88 -2.96 -1.95 -10.04
N GLY A 89 -2.95 -2.97 -10.90
CA GLY A 89 -3.50 -2.95 -12.24
C GLY A 89 -2.53 -2.50 -13.32
N TYR A 90 -1.22 -2.46 -13.01
CA TYR A 90 -0.19 -2.11 -13.98
C TYR A 90 0.53 -3.34 -14.52
N LYS A 91 1.10 -3.17 -15.71
CA LYS A 91 1.88 -4.21 -16.39
C LYS A 91 3.19 -3.60 -16.89
N TRP A 92 4.30 -4.16 -16.45
CA TRP A 92 5.62 -3.77 -16.95
C TRP A 92 5.90 -4.32 -18.35
N ASN A 93 6.76 -3.62 -19.08
CA ASN A 93 7.25 -4.11 -20.38
C ASN A 93 8.31 -5.20 -20.19
N LYS A 94 9.35 -4.92 -19.40
CA LYS A 94 10.45 -5.86 -19.08
C LYS A 94 10.72 -5.89 -17.58
N VAL A 95 11.19 -7.06 -17.11
CA VAL A 95 11.83 -7.19 -15.80
C VAL A 95 13.34 -7.20 -16.03
N LEU A 96 14.04 -6.27 -15.43
CA LEU A 96 15.47 -6.05 -15.59
C LEU A 96 16.15 -6.03 -14.22
N TYR A 97 17.44 -6.37 -14.19
CA TYR A 97 18.26 -6.33 -12.98
C TYR A 97 19.45 -5.41 -13.22
N ALA A 98 19.74 -4.53 -12.28
CA ALA A 98 20.90 -3.64 -12.38
C ALA A 98 22.21 -4.44 -12.45
N SER A 99 22.29 -5.58 -11.77
CA SER A 99 23.44 -6.50 -11.82
C SER A 99 23.69 -7.09 -13.21
N SER A 100 22.69 -7.17 -14.08
CA SER A 100 22.88 -7.60 -15.48
C SER A 100 23.73 -6.64 -16.29
N TYR A 101 23.94 -5.42 -15.80
CA TYR A 101 24.73 -4.37 -16.43
C TYR A 101 26.10 -4.17 -15.78
N PHE A 102 26.54 -4.99 -14.84
CA PHE A 102 27.81 -4.80 -14.13
C PHE A 102 29.01 -4.76 -15.06
N ASP A 103 29.06 -5.59 -16.10
CA ASP A 103 30.13 -5.52 -17.12
C ASP A 103 30.13 -4.15 -17.82
N PHE A 104 28.97 -3.67 -18.25
CA PHE A 104 28.81 -2.35 -18.89
C PHE A 104 29.18 -1.20 -17.96
N ILE A 105 28.70 -1.25 -16.69
CA ILE A 105 28.99 -0.23 -15.66
C ILE A 105 30.50 -0.20 -15.37
N TYR A 106 31.14 -1.37 -15.32
CA TYR A 106 32.58 -1.49 -15.17
C TYR A 106 33.34 -0.84 -16.34
N GLU A 107 32.92 -1.08 -17.58
CA GLU A 107 33.49 -0.43 -18.76
C GLU A 107 33.34 1.10 -18.71
N CYS A 108 32.21 1.61 -18.22
CA CYS A 108 32.01 3.03 -18.00
C CYS A 108 32.98 3.60 -16.93
N ALA A 109 33.27 2.87 -15.87
CA ALA A 109 34.30 3.26 -14.89
C ALA A 109 35.71 3.31 -15.52
N ILE A 110 36.07 2.32 -16.32
CA ILE A 110 37.33 2.33 -17.10
C ILE A 110 37.42 3.56 -18.03
N LYS A 111 36.30 3.91 -18.68
CA LYS A 111 36.23 5.11 -19.54
C LYS A 111 36.47 6.40 -18.75
N LEU A 112 35.92 6.52 -17.55
CA LEU A 112 36.15 7.68 -16.65
C LEU A 112 37.61 7.75 -16.22
N ILE A 113 38.25 6.61 -15.87
CA ILE A 113 39.66 6.56 -15.49
C ILE A 113 40.53 7.03 -16.68
N LYS A 114 40.30 6.50 -17.88
CA LYS A 114 41.03 6.89 -19.10
C LYS A 114 40.89 8.38 -19.43
N LYS A 115 39.78 8.99 -19.08
CA LYS A 115 39.55 10.45 -19.22
C LYS A 115 40.18 11.28 -18.08
N GLY A 116 40.82 10.64 -17.09
CA GLY A 116 41.28 11.32 -15.88
C GLY A 116 40.17 11.87 -14.98
N LYS A 117 38.97 11.29 -15.07
CA LYS A 117 37.76 11.67 -14.34
C LYS A 117 37.40 10.72 -13.19
N ALA A 118 38.24 9.72 -12.94
CA ALA A 118 38.13 8.84 -11.78
C ALA A 118 39.50 8.41 -11.30
N TYR A 119 39.64 8.11 -10.01
CA TYR A 119 40.89 7.69 -9.39
C TYR A 119 40.64 6.70 -8.25
N VAL A 120 41.59 5.77 -8.04
CA VAL A 120 41.58 4.86 -6.89
C VAL A 120 42.09 5.59 -5.66
N CYS A 121 41.35 5.50 -4.56
CA CYS A 121 41.60 6.18 -3.29
C CYS A 121 41.79 5.14 -2.17
N ASP A 122 42.88 5.29 -1.42
CA ASP A 122 43.24 4.38 -0.33
C ASP A 122 42.78 4.94 1.06
N LEU A 123 42.05 6.05 1.08
CA LEU A 123 41.44 6.57 2.30
C LEU A 123 40.32 5.64 2.78
N SER A 124 40.27 5.40 4.07
CA SER A 124 39.19 4.72 4.75
C SER A 124 37.86 5.51 4.65
N ALA A 125 36.74 4.85 4.93
CA ALA A 125 35.41 5.51 4.90
C ALA A 125 35.33 6.74 5.84
N ASP A 126 35.99 6.67 7.02
CA ASP A 126 36.01 7.78 7.98
C ASP A 126 36.87 8.93 7.50
N GLU A 127 38.05 8.65 6.92
CA GLU A 127 38.90 9.65 6.31
C GLU A 127 38.22 10.31 5.10
N ILE A 128 37.53 9.54 4.25
CA ILE A 128 36.74 10.11 3.12
C ILE A 128 35.67 11.07 3.66
N ARG A 129 34.99 10.71 4.76
CA ARG A 129 33.99 11.57 5.40
C ARG A 129 34.62 12.86 5.92
N GLU A 130 35.79 12.78 6.57
CA GLU A 130 36.51 13.95 7.06
C GLU A 130 36.98 14.85 5.90
N TYR A 131 37.59 14.26 4.86
CA TYR A 131 38.09 15.01 3.69
C TYR A 131 36.96 15.66 2.90
N ARG A 132 35.76 15.07 2.91
CA ARG A 132 34.59 15.63 2.21
C ARG A 132 34.13 16.96 2.80
N GLY A 133 34.44 17.22 4.07
CA GLY A 133 34.01 18.44 4.77
C GLY A 133 32.52 18.43 5.13
N THR A 134 31.98 19.62 5.38
CA THR A 134 30.59 19.83 5.83
C THR A 134 29.81 20.67 4.80
N LEU A 135 28.52 20.95 5.09
CA LEU A 135 27.72 21.86 4.26
C LEU A 135 28.28 23.29 4.23
N THR A 136 28.98 23.70 5.28
CA THR A 136 29.54 25.05 5.44
C THR A 136 31.04 25.13 5.19
N GLU A 137 31.74 23.99 5.18
CA GLU A 137 33.17 23.91 4.96
C GLU A 137 33.48 23.10 3.70
N PRO A 138 34.36 23.59 2.79
CA PRO A 138 34.74 22.83 1.61
C PRO A 138 35.51 21.58 1.99
N GLY A 139 35.52 20.59 1.09
CA GLY A 139 36.34 19.39 1.24
C GLY A 139 37.81 19.65 0.89
N LYS A 140 38.63 18.65 1.19
CA LYS A 140 40.07 18.60 0.88
C LYS A 140 40.33 17.56 -0.18
N ASN A 141 41.27 17.82 -1.08
CA ASN A 141 41.72 16.83 -2.06
C ASN A 141 42.35 15.63 -1.36
N SER A 142 42.00 14.41 -1.79
CA SER A 142 42.69 13.20 -1.38
C SER A 142 44.15 13.24 -1.86
N PRO A 143 45.13 12.75 -1.07
CA PRO A 143 46.49 12.61 -1.53
C PRO A 143 46.65 11.66 -2.74
N TYR A 144 45.66 10.84 -3.02
CA TYR A 144 45.63 9.88 -4.13
C TYR A 144 44.96 10.44 -5.39
N ARG A 145 44.44 11.67 -5.35
CA ARG A 145 43.62 12.27 -6.42
C ARG A 145 44.34 12.47 -7.72
N ASP A 146 45.67 12.64 -7.67
CA ASP A 146 46.50 12.95 -8.81
C ASP A 146 47.37 11.78 -9.29
N ARG A 147 47.00 10.54 -8.95
CA ARG A 147 47.56 9.33 -9.54
C ARG A 147 47.42 9.31 -11.06
N SER A 148 48.40 8.77 -11.77
CA SER A 148 48.34 8.66 -13.22
C SER A 148 47.19 7.76 -13.70
N VAL A 149 46.79 7.91 -14.95
CA VAL A 149 45.75 7.07 -15.56
C VAL A 149 46.17 5.59 -15.53
N GLU A 150 47.43 5.32 -15.83
CA GLU A 150 48.00 3.96 -15.87
C GLU A 150 47.97 3.31 -14.48
N GLU A 151 48.38 4.05 -13.44
CA GLU A 151 48.34 3.57 -12.05
C GLU A 151 46.89 3.28 -11.61
N ASN A 152 45.96 4.18 -11.92
CA ASN A 152 44.55 3.97 -11.59
C ASN A 152 43.93 2.77 -12.31
N LEU A 153 44.26 2.53 -13.57
CA LEU A 153 43.82 1.35 -14.31
C LEU A 153 44.38 0.05 -13.71
N ASP A 154 45.68 0.02 -13.36
CA ASP A 154 46.30 -1.13 -12.71
C ASP A 154 45.61 -1.42 -11.34
N LEU A 155 45.50 -0.41 -10.48
CA LEU A 155 44.89 -0.55 -9.17
C LEU A 155 43.42 -1.00 -9.23
N PHE A 156 42.65 -0.46 -10.17
CA PHE A 156 41.23 -0.85 -10.30
C PHE A 156 41.09 -2.28 -10.84
N ALA A 157 41.96 -2.72 -11.75
CA ALA A 157 42.02 -4.11 -12.20
C ALA A 157 42.35 -5.06 -11.02
N ARG A 158 43.30 -4.69 -10.15
CA ARG A 158 43.70 -5.47 -8.98
C ARG A 158 42.60 -5.48 -7.91
N MET A 159 41.87 -4.36 -7.73
CA MET A 159 40.68 -4.35 -6.90
C MET A 159 39.65 -5.39 -7.39
N THR A 160 39.44 -5.46 -8.69
CA THR A 160 38.49 -6.40 -9.32
C THR A 160 38.98 -7.84 -9.24
N ALA A 161 40.29 -8.06 -9.24
CA ALA A 161 40.92 -9.37 -9.05
C ALA A 161 40.88 -9.86 -7.58
N GLY A 162 40.39 -9.04 -6.64
CA GLY A 162 40.26 -9.41 -5.23
C GLY A 162 41.57 -9.34 -4.42
N GLU A 163 42.55 -8.56 -4.87
CA GLU A 163 43.84 -8.44 -4.19
C GLU A 163 43.76 -7.61 -2.88
N PHE A 164 42.68 -6.82 -2.68
CA PHE A 164 42.53 -5.91 -1.57
C PHE A 164 41.34 -6.28 -0.69
N ALA A 165 41.46 -6.03 0.60
CA ALA A 165 40.39 -6.29 1.56
C ALA A 165 39.21 -5.31 1.41
N ASP A 166 38.05 -5.69 1.99
CA ASP A 166 36.87 -4.82 2.05
C ASP A 166 37.21 -3.49 2.74
N GLY A 167 36.82 -2.38 2.09
CA GLY A 167 37.06 -1.04 2.62
C GLY A 167 38.48 -0.51 2.48
N GLU A 168 39.44 -1.32 1.99
CA GLU A 168 40.85 -0.91 1.82
C GLU A 168 41.02 0.14 0.72
N ARG A 169 40.23 0.02 -0.35
CA ARG A 169 40.26 0.96 -1.49
C ARG A 169 38.88 1.20 -2.06
N THR A 170 38.72 2.37 -2.66
CA THR A 170 37.52 2.76 -3.40
C THR A 170 37.90 3.40 -4.72
N LEU A 171 37.03 3.33 -5.74
CA LEU A 171 37.12 4.17 -6.92
C LEU A 171 36.24 5.40 -6.70
N ARG A 172 36.81 6.59 -6.90
CA ARG A 172 36.12 7.88 -6.73
C ARG A 172 36.06 8.64 -8.04
N ALA A 173 34.94 9.32 -8.30
CA ALA A 173 34.87 10.30 -9.38
C ALA A 173 35.75 11.53 -9.03
N LYS A 174 36.40 12.12 -10.03
CA LYS A 174 37.23 13.32 -9.89
C LYS A 174 36.46 14.53 -10.38
N ILE A 175 35.81 15.25 -9.48
CA ILE A 175 34.90 16.36 -9.81
C ILE A 175 35.39 17.67 -9.16
N ASP A 176 34.88 18.03 -7.98
CA ASP A 176 35.23 19.26 -7.29
C ASP A 176 35.03 19.13 -5.77
N MET A 177 36.12 19.08 -5.03
CA MET A 177 36.09 18.98 -3.56
C MET A 177 35.60 20.27 -2.87
N ALA A 178 35.53 21.39 -3.59
CA ALA A 178 35.02 22.67 -3.07
C ALA A 178 33.55 22.92 -3.43
N SER A 179 32.90 21.99 -4.15
CA SER A 179 31.49 22.13 -4.54
C SER A 179 30.58 22.40 -3.34
N PRO A 180 29.62 23.34 -3.42
CA PRO A 180 28.61 23.51 -2.39
C PRO A 180 27.69 22.29 -2.26
N ASN A 181 27.54 21.50 -3.33
CA ASN A 181 26.84 20.23 -3.31
C ASN A 181 27.78 19.11 -2.87
N ILE A 182 27.55 18.58 -1.68
CA ILE A 182 28.38 17.51 -1.09
C ILE A 182 28.47 16.26 -2.00
N ASN A 183 27.41 15.96 -2.77
CA ASN A 183 27.40 14.80 -3.68
C ASN A 183 28.38 14.95 -4.85
N MET A 184 28.83 16.18 -5.15
CA MET A 184 29.81 16.47 -6.18
C MET A 184 31.25 16.47 -5.68
N ARG A 185 31.48 16.25 -4.37
CA ARG A 185 32.82 16.25 -3.77
C ARG A 185 33.47 14.88 -3.89
N ASP A 186 33.96 14.56 -5.10
CA ASP A 186 34.64 13.31 -5.45
C ASP A 186 33.94 12.07 -4.83
N PRO A 187 32.68 11.76 -5.21
CA PRO A 187 31.94 10.66 -4.63
C PRO A 187 32.56 9.30 -4.95
N VAL A 188 32.39 8.35 -4.03
CA VAL A 188 32.73 6.95 -4.26
C VAL A 188 31.78 6.38 -5.32
N ILE A 189 32.32 5.74 -6.36
CA ILE A 189 31.58 5.10 -7.44
C ILE A 189 31.70 3.57 -7.44
N TYR A 190 32.78 3.01 -6.85
CA TYR A 190 32.95 1.58 -6.60
C TYR A 190 33.53 1.32 -5.22
N ARG A 191 33.08 0.24 -4.59
CA ARG A 191 33.61 -0.30 -3.34
C ARG A 191 33.98 -1.76 -3.48
N ILE A 192 34.91 -2.23 -2.63
CA ILE A 192 35.25 -3.65 -2.51
C ILE A 192 34.29 -4.29 -1.49
N ALA A 193 33.71 -5.43 -1.85
CA ALA A 193 32.93 -6.27 -0.96
C ALA A 193 33.02 -7.74 -1.42
N HIS A 194 33.62 -8.60 -0.61
CA HIS A 194 33.74 -10.03 -0.87
C HIS A 194 32.48 -10.75 -0.37
N VAL A 195 31.38 -10.58 -1.10
CA VAL A 195 30.04 -11.10 -0.77
C VAL A 195 29.44 -11.78 -1.99
N HIS A 196 28.80 -12.92 -1.79
CA HIS A 196 28.04 -13.62 -2.83
C HIS A 196 26.83 -12.78 -3.26
N HIS A 197 26.66 -12.60 -4.57
CA HIS A 197 25.53 -11.86 -5.14
C HIS A 197 24.50 -12.84 -5.72
N HIS A 198 23.22 -12.63 -5.44
CA HIS A 198 22.14 -13.54 -5.82
C HIS A 198 22.01 -13.83 -7.33
N GLN A 199 22.42 -12.88 -8.21
CA GLN A 199 22.39 -13.04 -9.67
C GLN A 199 23.75 -13.37 -10.26
N THR A 200 24.82 -12.72 -9.80
CA THR A 200 26.16 -12.83 -10.42
C THR A 200 27.09 -13.78 -9.66
N GLY A 201 26.65 -14.35 -8.54
CA GLY A 201 27.46 -15.25 -7.72
C GLY A 201 28.72 -14.57 -7.19
N ASP A 202 29.86 -15.24 -7.32
CA ASP A 202 31.17 -14.76 -6.85
C ASP A 202 31.99 -14.13 -7.97
N LYS A 203 31.37 -13.75 -9.10
CA LYS A 203 32.04 -13.13 -10.25
C LYS A 203 32.69 -11.81 -9.89
N TRP A 204 32.07 -11.03 -9.03
CA TRP A 204 32.49 -9.69 -8.65
C TRP A 204 32.83 -9.60 -7.16
N CYS A 205 33.89 -8.86 -6.85
CA CYS A 205 34.22 -8.40 -5.50
C CYS A 205 34.30 -6.86 -5.42
N VAL A 206 33.99 -6.18 -6.53
CA VAL A 206 33.78 -4.72 -6.58
C VAL A 206 32.36 -4.45 -7.03
N TYR A 207 31.67 -3.53 -6.36
CA TYR A 207 30.27 -3.21 -6.63
C TYR A 207 30.11 -1.71 -6.85
N PRO A 208 29.34 -1.30 -7.88
CA PRO A 208 29.05 0.10 -8.11
C PRO A 208 28.18 0.68 -7.02
N MET A 209 28.40 1.94 -6.69
CA MET A 209 27.51 2.70 -5.82
C MET A 209 26.26 3.14 -6.58
N TYR A 210 25.17 3.33 -5.86
CA TYR A 210 23.87 3.69 -6.42
C TYR A 210 23.95 4.89 -7.39
N ASP A 211 24.58 5.99 -6.99
CA ASP A 211 24.66 7.21 -7.80
C ASP A 211 25.41 7.00 -9.14
N PHE A 212 26.24 5.97 -9.24
CA PHE A 212 26.92 5.61 -10.49
C PHE A 212 26.11 4.61 -11.32
N ALA A 213 25.58 3.57 -10.67
CA ALA A 213 24.84 2.52 -11.37
C ALA A 213 23.50 3.02 -11.95
N HIS A 214 22.79 3.87 -11.20
CA HIS A 214 21.46 4.34 -11.56
C HIS A 214 21.39 5.10 -12.91
N PRO A 215 22.16 6.19 -13.14
CA PRO A 215 22.16 6.89 -14.43
C PRO A 215 22.59 5.98 -15.59
N LEU A 216 23.57 5.10 -15.37
CA LEU A 216 24.08 4.22 -16.41
C LEU A 216 23.08 3.13 -16.79
N SER A 217 22.36 2.59 -15.81
CA SER A 217 21.26 1.65 -16.06
C SER A 217 20.12 2.32 -16.81
N ASP A 218 19.72 3.54 -16.42
CA ASP A 218 18.71 4.31 -17.14
C ASP A 218 19.10 4.53 -18.62
N ALA A 219 20.32 4.97 -18.87
CA ALA A 219 20.82 5.18 -20.24
C ALA A 219 20.91 3.86 -21.04
N LYS A 220 21.36 2.77 -20.40
CA LYS A 220 21.47 1.44 -21.03
C LYS A 220 20.11 0.87 -21.45
N GLU A 221 19.08 1.12 -20.65
CA GLU A 221 17.71 0.69 -20.91
C GLU A 221 16.97 1.62 -21.89
N GLY A 222 17.55 2.76 -22.22
CA GLY A 222 16.93 3.79 -23.04
C GLY A 222 15.77 4.49 -22.35
N VAL A 223 15.84 4.63 -21.03
CA VAL A 223 14.90 5.45 -20.25
C VAL A 223 15.00 6.89 -20.74
N THR A 224 13.85 7.50 -21.05
CA THR A 224 13.78 8.92 -21.43
C THR A 224 13.55 9.82 -20.24
N TYR A 225 12.66 9.38 -19.32
CA TYR A 225 12.33 10.11 -18.10
C TYR A 225 12.57 9.23 -16.87
N SER A 226 13.55 9.62 -16.09
CA SER A 226 13.94 9.00 -14.82
C SER A 226 13.19 9.70 -13.70
N LEU A 227 11.99 9.19 -13.36
CA LEU A 227 11.14 9.77 -12.32
C LEU A 227 11.55 9.22 -10.95
N CYS A 228 11.77 10.08 -9.97
CA CYS A 228 12.22 9.68 -8.64
C CYS A 228 11.70 10.63 -7.54
N SER A 229 11.93 10.26 -6.28
CA SER A 229 11.53 11.10 -5.16
C SER A 229 12.44 12.31 -5.00
N LEU A 230 11.91 13.39 -4.41
CA LEU A 230 12.61 14.66 -4.17
C LEU A 230 13.87 14.52 -3.31
N GLU A 231 14.05 13.40 -2.63
CA GLU A 231 15.28 13.06 -1.90
C GLU A 231 16.52 13.04 -2.80
N PHE A 232 16.34 12.76 -4.09
CA PHE A 232 17.40 12.70 -5.11
C PHE A 232 17.64 14.03 -5.84
N GLU A 233 16.96 15.11 -5.50
CA GLU A 233 17.14 16.41 -6.18
C GLU A 233 18.60 16.88 -6.11
N ASN A 234 19.25 16.77 -4.95
CA ASN A 234 20.66 17.10 -4.79
C ASN A 234 21.62 16.10 -5.44
N HIS A 235 21.14 14.91 -5.84
CA HIS A 235 21.91 13.90 -6.58
C HIS A 235 21.83 14.12 -8.09
N ARG A 236 20.83 14.86 -8.61
CA ARG A 236 20.67 15.08 -10.05
C ARG A 236 21.89 15.73 -10.73
N PRO A 237 22.60 16.72 -10.14
CA PRO A 237 23.83 17.22 -10.76
C PRO A 237 24.91 16.15 -10.96
N LEU A 238 24.99 15.17 -10.07
CA LEU A 238 25.90 14.04 -10.20
C LEU A 238 25.43 13.05 -11.27
N TYR A 239 24.13 12.78 -11.33
CA TYR A 239 23.50 11.99 -12.38
C TYR A 239 23.83 12.57 -13.78
N ASP A 240 23.57 13.87 -13.96
CA ASP A 240 23.84 14.57 -15.22
C ASP A 240 25.33 14.59 -15.56
N TRP A 241 26.21 14.70 -14.56
CA TRP A 241 27.64 14.65 -14.74
C TRP A 241 28.11 13.31 -15.30
N PHE A 242 27.62 12.19 -14.75
CA PHE A 242 27.96 10.86 -15.28
C PHE A 242 27.45 10.65 -16.70
N ILE A 243 26.20 11.02 -16.97
CA ILE A 243 25.62 10.90 -18.32
C ILE A 243 26.46 11.69 -19.34
N LYS A 244 26.85 12.92 -18.99
CA LYS A 244 27.66 13.79 -19.84
C LYS A 244 29.08 13.26 -20.04
N GLU A 245 29.76 12.85 -18.97
CA GLU A 245 31.15 12.39 -19.06
C GLU A 245 31.29 11.04 -19.76
N ILE A 246 30.33 10.15 -19.61
CA ILE A 246 30.28 8.89 -20.38
C ILE A 246 29.88 9.17 -21.82
N GLY A 247 28.96 10.11 -22.09
CA GLY A 247 28.55 10.53 -23.42
C GLY A 247 27.58 9.54 -24.06
N PHE A 248 26.32 9.69 -23.77
CA PHE A 248 25.21 8.97 -24.39
C PHE A 248 24.56 9.81 -25.48
N GLU A 249 24.10 9.19 -26.56
CA GLU A 249 23.43 9.87 -27.68
C GLU A 249 22.01 10.33 -27.27
N GLU A 250 21.30 9.50 -26.51
CA GLU A 250 19.97 9.78 -25.98
C GLU A 250 20.05 9.82 -24.44
N PRO A 251 20.39 10.98 -23.85
CA PRO A 251 20.53 11.09 -22.39
C PRO A 251 19.17 11.04 -21.69
N PRO A 252 19.02 10.23 -20.63
CA PRO A 252 17.83 10.26 -19.80
C PRO A 252 17.72 11.59 -19.02
N ARG A 253 16.49 12.05 -18.75
CA ARG A 253 16.21 13.22 -17.94
C ARG A 253 15.64 12.83 -16.59
N GLN A 254 16.36 13.16 -15.50
CA GLN A 254 15.84 12.94 -14.14
C GLN A 254 14.88 14.05 -13.76
N ILE A 255 13.71 13.67 -13.21
CA ILE A 255 12.68 14.57 -12.68
C ILE A 255 12.23 14.06 -11.31
N GLU A 256 12.24 14.93 -10.32
CA GLU A 256 11.89 14.58 -8.94
C GLU A 256 10.48 15.07 -8.57
N PHE A 257 9.80 14.25 -7.76
CA PHE A 257 8.49 14.57 -7.17
C PHE A 257 8.49 14.31 -5.66
N ALA A 258 7.65 15.03 -4.91
CA ALA A 258 7.53 14.85 -3.46
C ALA A 258 6.99 13.44 -3.14
N ARG A 259 7.68 12.73 -2.24
CA ARG A 259 7.21 11.44 -1.72
C ARG A 259 5.89 11.60 -0.98
N LEU A 260 5.15 10.51 -0.82
CA LEU A 260 3.97 10.47 0.02
C LEU A 260 4.36 10.38 1.50
N ASN A 261 3.98 11.41 2.25
CA ASN A 261 3.94 11.36 3.71
C ASN A 261 2.47 11.31 4.12
N ILE A 262 2.10 10.33 4.92
CA ILE A 262 0.74 10.11 5.40
C ILE A 262 0.77 10.02 6.92
N ASN A 263 -0.20 10.68 7.58
CA ASN A 263 -0.30 10.66 9.04
C ASN A 263 -0.79 9.30 9.57
N TYR A 264 -0.69 9.08 10.88
CA TYR A 264 -1.08 7.85 11.59
C TYR A 264 -0.42 6.56 11.10
N CYS A 265 0.68 6.66 10.33
CA CYS A 265 1.36 5.52 9.72
C CYS A 265 2.86 5.56 9.95
N VAL A 266 3.46 4.37 9.95
CA VAL A 266 4.91 4.16 9.87
C VAL A 266 5.23 3.41 8.59
N THR A 267 6.08 4.01 7.74
CA THR A 267 6.51 3.43 6.45
C THR A 267 7.98 3.00 6.47
N SER A 268 8.71 3.25 7.57
CA SER A 268 10.11 2.84 7.71
C SER A 268 10.24 1.33 7.76
N LYS A 269 10.95 0.72 6.79
CA LYS A 269 11.22 -0.72 6.73
C LYS A 269 11.78 -1.28 8.04
N ARG A 270 12.74 -0.56 8.65
CA ARG A 270 13.34 -0.98 9.92
C ARG A 270 12.30 -1.08 11.04
N LYS A 271 11.44 -0.07 11.18
CA LYS A 271 10.40 -0.04 12.20
C LYS A 271 9.31 -1.09 11.91
N CYS A 272 8.93 -1.28 10.64
CA CYS A 272 7.99 -2.34 10.25
C CYS A 272 8.54 -3.73 10.57
N LEU A 273 9.81 -4.01 10.23
CA LEU A 273 10.46 -5.27 10.57
C LEU A 273 10.54 -5.49 12.09
N GLU A 274 10.78 -4.44 12.86
CA GLU A 274 10.79 -4.49 14.33
C GLU A 274 9.42 -4.89 14.88
N MET A 275 8.32 -4.31 14.35
CA MET A 275 6.96 -4.67 14.78
C MET A 275 6.63 -6.14 14.46
N VAL A 276 7.05 -6.63 13.29
CA VAL A 276 6.89 -8.05 12.93
C VAL A 276 7.69 -8.95 13.87
N LYS A 277 8.96 -8.64 14.12
CA LYS A 277 9.83 -9.43 15.02
C LYS A 277 9.36 -9.45 16.48
N LYS A 278 8.76 -8.35 16.95
CA LYS A 278 8.20 -8.23 18.30
C LYS A 278 6.79 -8.85 18.41
N GLY A 279 6.19 -9.34 17.32
CA GLY A 279 4.83 -9.90 17.33
C GLY A 279 3.73 -8.86 17.59
N ILE A 280 3.99 -7.57 17.35
CA ILE A 280 3.00 -6.49 17.45
C ILE A 280 1.98 -6.61 16.30
N VAL A 281 2.46 -7.04 15.16
CA VAL A 281 1.69 -7.38 13.97
C VAL A 281 1.98 -8.81 13.54
N ASP A 282 1.03 -9.47 12.87
CA ASP A 282 1.13 -10.89 12.50
C ASP A 282 2.14 -11.17 11.37
N GLY A 283 2.57 -10.13 10.67
CA GLY A 283 3.50 -10.23 9.53
C GLY A 283 3.45 -8.99 8.68
N TRP A 284 4.14 -9.02 7.55
CA TRP A 284 4.20 -7.91 6.61
C TRP A 284 2.83 -7.61 5.95
N ASP A 285 1.96 -8.59 5.88
CA ASP A 285 0.60 -8.48 5.36
C ASP A 285 -0.47 -8.27 6.45
N ASP A 286 -0.08 -7.88 7.65
CA ASP A 286 -1.04 -7.52 8.69
C ASP A 286 -1.95 -6.37 8.20
N PRO A 287 -3.29 -6.52 8.28
CA PRO A 287 -4.24 -5.52 7.82
C PRO A 287 -4.13 -4.13 8.47
N ARG A 288 -3.37 -3.98 9.55
CA ARG A 288 -3.09 -2.69 10.21
C ARG A 288 -1.89 -1.96 9.62
N MET A 289 -1.08 -2.65 8.80
CA MET A 289 0.08 -2.06 8.14
C MET A 289 -0.31 -1.39 6.82
N VAL A 290 0.46 -0.38 6.44
CA VAL A 290 0.31 0.32 5.14
C VAL A 290 1.22 -0.26 4.05
N THR A 291 1.65 -1.50 4.20
CA THR A 291 2.22 -2.31 3.13
C THR A 291 1.14 -2.61 2.09
N LEU A 292 1.50 -2.75 0.82
CA LEU A 292 0.52 -3.04 -0.23
C LEU A 292 -0.16 -4.40 0.00
N CYS A 293 0.61 -5.42 0.40
CA CYS A 293 0.06 -6.72 0.76
C CYS A 293 -0.86 -6.65 2.01
N GLY A 294 -0.56 -5.82 3.00
CA GLY A 294 -1.42 -5.61 4.17
C GLY A 294 -2.74 -4.92 3.83
N MET A 295 -2.67 -3.88 3.01
CA MET A 295 -3.86 -3.18 2.52
C MET A 295 -4.73 -4.09 1.63
N ARG A 296 -4.12 -4.89 0.75
CA ARG A 296 -4.82 -5.90 -0.06
C ARG A 296 -5.53 -6.91 0.81
N ARG A 297 -4.86 -7.47 1.82
CA ARG A 297 -5.45 -8.41 2.79
C ARG A 297 -6.59 -7.77 3.60
N ARG A 298 -6.48 -6.48 3.92
CA ARG A 298 -7.57 -5.72 4.57
C ARG A 298 -8.79 -5.54 3.67
N GLY A 299 -8.63 -5.72 2.35
CA GLY A 299 -9.70 -5.56 1.36
C GLY A 299 -9.76 -4.16 0.74
N TYR A 300 -8.66 -3.39 0.76
CA TYR A 300 -8.59 -2.12 0.04
C TYR A 300 -8.55 -2.41 -1.46
N PRO A 301 -9.49 -1.86 -2.26
CA PRO A 301 -9.46 -2.01 -3.70
C PRO A 301 -8.27 -1.26 -4.32
N ALA A 302 -7.57 -1.88 -5.27
CA ALA A 302 -6.48 -1.22 -6.00
C ALA A 302 -6.92 0.08 -6.67
N ALA A 303 -8.14 0.10 -7.23
CA ALA A 303 -8.74 1.30 -7.82
C ALA A 303 -8.89 2.45 -6.82
N ALA A 304 -9.20 2.15 -5.56
CA ALA A 304 -9.30 3.17 -4.50
C ALA A 304 -7.94 3.75 -4.14
N ILE A 305 -6.88 2.94 -4.15
CA ILE A 305 -5.50 3.42 -3.94
C ILE A 305 -5.06 4.31 -5.09
N ARG A 306 -5.32 3.93 -6.34
CA ARG A 306 -5.03 4.77 -7.51
C ARG A 306 -5.79 6.09 -7.47
N GLU A 307 -7.07 6.05 -7.10
CA GLU A 307 -7.88 7.26 -6.92
C GLU A 307 -7.34 8.17 -5.81
N PHE A 308 -6.91 7.58 -4.68
CA PHE A 308 -6.25 8.33 -3.61
C PHE A 308 -4.98 9.03 -4.12
N ILE A 309 -4.11 8.33 -4.85
CA ILE A 309 -2.90 8.91 -5.44
C ILE A 309 -3.25 10.04 -6.43
N ASN A 310 -4.29 9.84 -7.23
CA ASN A 310 -4.79 10.82 -8.18
C ASN A 310 -5.26 12.11 -7.48
N ARG A 311 -6.03 11.98 -6.39
CA ARG A 311 -6.54 13.12 -5.60
C ARG A 311 -5.44 13.93 -4.94
N ILE A 312 -4.39 13.29 -4.45
CA ILE A 312 -3.25 14.01 -3.85
C ILE A 312 -2.35 14.68 -4.91
N GLY A 313 -2.37 14.16 -6.14
CA GLY A 313 -1.63 14.72 -7.27
C GLY A 313 -0.12 14.60 -7.18
N VAL A 314 0.57 15.23 -8.14
CA VAL A 314 2.02 15.24 -8.27
C VAL A 314 2.55 16.66 -8.02
N SER A 315 3.43 16.81 -7.04
CA SER A 315 3.96 18.12 -6.59
C SER A 315 5.43 17.97 -6.20
N LYS A 316 6.16 19.09 -6.19
CA LYS A 316 7.50 19.22 -5.58
C LYS A 316 7.45 19.72 -4.13
N ALA A 317 6.27 20.04 -3.61
CA ALA A 317 6.12 20.49 -2.22
C ALA A 317 5.89 19.30 -1.28
N TYR A 318 6.65 19.25 -0.20
CA TYR A 318 6.41 18.31 0.89
C TYR A 318 5.09 18.66 1.58
N SER A 319 4.23 17.66 1.73
CA SER A 319 2.98 17.77 2.47
C SER A 319 2.72 16.46 3.22
N VAL A 320 1.96 16.56 4.30
CA VAL A 320 1.42 15.39 5.00
C VAL A 320 -0.03 15.21 4.58
N VAL A 321 -0.36 14.04 4.08
CA VAL A 321 -1.71 13.69 3.62
C VAL A 321 -2.46 13.02 4.76
N ASP A 322 -3.73 13.37 4.93
CA ASP A 322 -4.59 12.75 5.95
C ASP A 322 -4.94 11.31 5.54
N TYR A 323 -4.71 10.35 6.45
CA TYR A 323 -5.14 8.95 6.29
C TYR A 323 -6.65 8.83 6.04
N GLY A 324 -7.44 9.74 6.58
CA GLY A 324 -8.88 9.81 6.34
C GLY A 324 -9.25 9.97 4.87
N LEU A 325 -8.40 10.60 4.04
CA LEU A 325 -8.62 10.69 2.59
C LEU A 325 -8.48 9.32 1.92
N LEU A 326 -7.51 8.51 2.33
CA LEU A 326 -7.37 7.13 1.85
C LEU A 326 -8.60 6.29 2.21
N GLU A 327 -9.05 6.35 3.47
CA GLU A 327 -10.26 5.65 3.91
C GLU A 327 -11.52 6.14 3.18
N ALA A 328 -11.60 7.43 2.84
CA ALA A 328 -12.71 7.98 2.05
C ALA A 328 -12.72 7.40 0.62
N CYS A 329 -11.57 7.36 -0.05
CA CYS A 329 -11.47 6.74 -1.38
C CYS A 329 -11.87 5.25 -1.36
N VAL A 330 -11.48 4.53 -0.30
CA VAL A 330 -11.87 3.12 -0.12
C VAL A 330 -13.38 2.99 0.09
N ARG A 331 -13.99 3.83 0.95
CA ARG A 331 -15.45 3.85 1.17
C ARG A 331 -16.21 4.17 -0.11
N ASP A 332 -15.80 5.21 -0.83
CA ASP A 332 -16.45 5.63 -2.08
C ASP A 332 -16.45 4.48 -3.10
N ASN A 333 -15.30 3.82 -3.28
CA ASN A 333 -15.16 2.69 -4.20
C ASN A 333 -16.02 1.49 -3.78
N LEU A 334 -15.96 1.10 -2.51
CA LEU A 334 -16.72 -0.04 -2.00
C LEU A 334 -18.22 0.26 -1.94
N ASN A 335 -18.62 1.50 -1.65
CA ASN A 335 -20.03 1.88 -1.70
C ASN A 335 -20.61 1.69 -3.12
N ALA A 336 -19.84 2.05 -4.13
CA ALA A 336 -20.28 1.90 -5.52
C ALA A 336 -20.27 0.44 -5.99
N ASN A 337 -19.35 -0.40 -5.51
CA ASN A 337 -19.07 -1.69 -6.14
C ASN A 337 -19.38 -2.93 -5.28
N ALA A 338 -19.32 -2.82 -3.95
CA ALA A 338 -19.47 -3.99 -3.09
C ALA A 338 -20.92 -4.49 -3.03
N PRO A 339 -21.16 -5.81 -3.14
CA PRO A 339 -22.44 -6.41 -2.83
C PRO A 339 -22.87 -6.09 -1.40
N ARG A 340 -24.17 -5.86 -1.22
CA ARG A 340 -24.76 -5.71 0.12
C ARG A 340 -25.06 -7.08 0.69
N ALA A 341 -24.79 -7.29 1.98
CA ALA A 341 -25.14 -8.51 2.69
C ALA A 341 -25.59 -8.17 4.12
N MET A 342 -26.30 -9.10 4.76
CA MET A 342 -26.67 -8.99 6.16
C MET A 342 -25.74 -9.83 7.02
N ALA A 343 -25.18 -9.20 8.06
CA ALA A 343 -24.33 -9.85 9.05
C ALA A 343 -24.65 -9.29 10.43
N VAL A 344 -24.74 -10.16 11.41
CA VAL A 344 -24.97 -9.83 12.80
C VAL A 344 -23.72 -10.14 13.61
N LEU A 345 -23.07 -9.10 14.11
CA LEU A 345 -21.77 -9.19 14.77
C LEU A 345 -21.89 -9.65 16.22
N ARG A 346 -22.92 -9.16 16.91
CA ARG A 346 -23.23 -9.52 18.31
C ARG A 346 -24.66 -10.04 18.37
N PRO A 347 -24.89 -11.33 18.06
CA PRO A 347 -26.21 -11.89 17.87
C PRO A 347 -27.08 -11.84 19.13
N LEU A 348 -28.32 -11.39 18.96
CA LEU A 348 -29.42 -11.56 19.90
C LEU A 348 -30.53 -12.31 19.19
N LYS A 349 -30.96 -13.43 19.77
CA LYS A 349 -32.01 -14.29 19.22
C LYS A 349 -33.35 -13.58 19.30
N VAL A 350 -34.18 -13.71 18.26
CA VAL A 350 -35.56 -13.26 18.20
C VAL A 350 -36.45 -14.41 17.75
N ILE A 351 -37.50 -14.69 18.52
CA ILE A 351 -38.55 -15.64 18.17
C ILE A 351 -39.76 -14.87 17.66
N ILE A 352 -40.21 -15.17 16.46
CA ILE A 352 -41.44 -14.61 15.90
C ILE A 352 -42.58 -15.55 16.24
N ASP A 353 -43.28 -15.25 17.34
CA ASP A 353 -44.24 -16.17 18.00
C ASP A 353 -45.41 -16.60 17.11
N ASN A 354 -45.87 -15.72 16.23
CA ASN A 354 -46.96 -16.00 15.28
C ASN A 354 -46.51 -16.47 13.90
N TYR A 355 -45.19 -16.73 13.69
CA TYR A 355 -44.72 -17.36 12.46
C TYR A 355 -44.74 -18.89 12.59
N PRO A 356 -45.22 -19.64 11.57
CA PRO A 356 -45.35 -21.08 11.67
C PRO A 356 -44.04 -21.82 11.94
N GLU A 357 -44.09 -22.79 12.83
CA GLU A 357 -42.94 -23.62 13.16
C GLU A 357 -42.48 -24.47 11.93
N GLY A 358 -41.17 -24.62 11.78
CA GLY A 358 -40.57 -25.41 10.73
C GLY A 358 -40.73 -24.83 9.31
N GLN A 359 -41.35 -23.66 9.16
CA GLN A 359 -41.45 -22.98 7.87
C GLN A 359 -40.28 -22.01 7.67
N SER A 360 -39.86 -21.91 6.43
CA SER A 360 -38.92 -20.91 5.96
C SER A 360 -39.39 -20.41 4.60
N GLU A 361 -39.28 -19.12 4.34
CA GLU A 361 -39.61 -18.57 3.04
C GLU A 361 -38.44 -17.83 2.42
N ALA A 362 -38.29 -17.96 1.11
CA ALA A 362 -37.28 -17.26 0.33
C ALA A 362 -37.75 -15.82 0.03
N ILE A 363 -36.89 -14.87 0.26
CA ILE A 363 -37.10 -13.44 -0.03
C ILE A 363 -35.98 -12.99 -0.96
N GLU A 364 -36.36 -12.40 -2.09
CA GLU A 364 -35.42 -11.79 -3.04
C GLU A 364 -35.01 -10.41 -2.55
N VAL A 365 -33.72 -10.16 -2.46
CA VAL A 365 -33.12 -8.90 -2.01
C VAL A 365 -32.10 -8.42 -3.05
N GLU A 366 -32.15 -7.15 -3.38
CA GLU A 366 -31.16 -6.56 -4.31
C GLU A 366 -29.72 -6.75 -3.80
N ILE A 367 -28.84 -7.18 -4.70
CA ILE A 367 -27.41 -7.33 -4.40
C ILE A 367 -26.80 -5.95 -4.10
N ASN A 368 -27.12 -4.96 -4.93
CA ASN A 368 -26.74 -3.56 -4.68
C ASN A 368 -27.84 -2.64 -5.24
N PRO A 369 -28.52 -1.86 -4.37
CA PRO A 369 -29.58 -0.96 -4.82
C PRO A 369 -29.13 0.10 -5.82
N ASP A 370 -27.84 0.50 -5.78
CA ASP A 370 -27.27 1.49 -6.69
C ASP A 370 -26.86 0.86 -8.05
N LYS A 371 -26.92 -0.48 -8.15
CA LYS A 371 -26.58 -1.27 -9.35
C LYS A 371 -27.61 -2.39 -9.59
N PRO A 372 -28.82 -2.05 -10.05
CA PRO A 372 -29.88 -3.04 -10.27
C PRO A 372 -29.50 -4.15 -11.26
N GLU A 373 -28.53 -3.87 -12.16
CA GLU A 373 -28.01 -4.83 -13.13
C GLU A 373 -27.30 -6.03 -12.48
N LEU A 374 -26.88 -5.93 -11.22
CA LEU A 374 -26.31 -7.06 -10.46
C LEU A 374 -27.39 -8.08 -10.04
N GLY A 375 -28.68 -7.72 -10.17
CA GLY A 375 -29.79 -8.60 -9.83
C GLY A 375 -30.04 -8.71 -8.34
N THR A 376 -30.60 -9.86 -7.96
CA THR A 376 -31.04 -10.17 -6.59
C THR A 376 -30.27 -11.35 -6.02
N ARG A 377 -30.31 -11.48 -4.70
CA ARG A 377 -29.91 -12.65 -3.95
C ARG A 377 -31.06 -13.11 -3.07
N THR A 378 -31.06 -14.39 -2.72
CA THR A 378 -32.09 -14.98 -1.87
C THR A 378 -31.63 -14.99 -0.42
N VAL A 379 -32.49 -14.49 0.49
CA VAL A 379 -32.36 -14.66 1.95
C VAL A 379 -33.57 -15.43 2.44
N HIS A 380 -33.41 -16.24 3.49
CA HIS A 380 -34.52 -17.01 4.04
C HIS A 380 -35.04 -16.35 5.32
N PHE A 381 -36.35 -16.24 5.45
CA PHE A 381 -37.01 -15.79 6.66
C PHE A 381 -37.63 -16.97 7.39
N SER A 382 -37.41 -17.08 8.68
CA SER A 382 -37.91 -18.17 9.53
C SER A 382 -38.44 -17.65 10.87
N ARG A 383 -39.04 -18.54 11.66
CA ARG A 383 -39.54 -18.21 13.00
C ARG A 383 -38.45 -17.69 13.93
N GLU A 384 -37.25 -18.23 13.83
CA GLU A 384 -36.10 -17.80 14.61
C GLU A 384 -35.14 -17.01 13.73
N ILE A 385 -34.78 -15.81 14.17
CA ILE A 385 -33.83 -14.93 13.53
C ILE A 385 -32.86 -14.35 14.56
N TYR A 386 -31.81 -13.69 14.07
CA TYR A 386 -30.88 -12.94 14.90
C TYR A 386 -30.83 -11.47 14.44
N VAL A 387 -30.74 -10.58 15.43
CA VAL A 387 -30.51 -9.14 15.24
C VAL A 387 -29.29 -8.71 16.07
N GLU A 388 -28.81 -7.48 15.88
CA GLU A 388 -27.75 -6.96 16.75
C GLU A 388 -28.26 -6.78 18.18
N ARG A 389 -27.41 -7.14 19.15
CA ARG A 389 -27.71 -6.94 20.57
C ARG A 389 -28.04 -5.48 20.89
N ASP A 390 -27.32 -4.54 20.26
CA ASP A 390 -27.52 -3.10 20.42
C ASP A 390 -28.85 -2.59 19.80
N ASP A 391 -29.54 -3.43 19.04
CA ASP A 391 -30.85 -3.09 18.46
C ASP A 391 -32.01 -3.30 19.43
N PHE A 392 -31.73 -3.70 20.67
CA PHE A 392 -32.75 -3.84 21.71
C PHE A 392 -32.36 -3.14 23.01
N MET A 393 -33.35 -2.46 23.65
CA MET A 393 -33.27 -1.92 25.00
C MET A 393 -34.60 -2.11 25.70
N VAL A 394 -34.57 -2.45 27.00
CA VAL A 394 -35.79 -2.54 27.82
C VAL A 394 -36.36 -1.15 28.08
N GLU A 395 -35.51 -0.22 28.48
CA GLU A 395 -35.84 1.18 28.75
C GLU A 395 -35.01 2.11 27.85
N PRO A 396 -35.49 2.39 26.63
CA PRO A 396 -34.69 3.17 25.67
C PRO A 396 -34.73 4.67 25.99
N PRO A 397 -33.67 5.42 25.61
CA PRO A 397 -33.66 6.87 25.65
C PRO A 397 -34.62 7.47 24.61
N LYS A 398 -34.96 8.77 24.76
CA LYS A 398 -35.71 9.50 23.74
C LYS A 398 -35.02 9.41 22.38
N LYS A 399 -35.81 9.22 21.30
CA LYS A 399 -35.35 9.09 19.92
C LYS A 399 -34.59 7.77 19.60
N TYR A 400 -34.80 6.73 20.40
CA TYR A 400 -34.38 5.38 20.07
C TYR A 400 -35.41 4.74 19.13
N PHE A 401 -35.00 4.43 17.88
CA PHE A 401 -35.91 3.91 16.84
C PHE A 401 -35.61 2.44 16.51
N ARG A 402 -35.29 1.64 17.53
CA ARG A 402 -35.02 0.21 17.43
C ARG A 402 -36.00 -0.58 18.29
N LEU A 403 -35.75 -1.86 18.54
CA LEU A 403 -36.64 -2.70 19.32
C LEU A 403 -36.64 -2.32 20.82
N PHE A 404 -37.82 -2.23 21.38
CA PHE A 404 -38.09 -2.20 22.81
C PHE A 404 -39.53 -2.71 23.04
N PRO A 405 -39.93 -3.08 24.27
CA PRO A 405 -41.26 -3.62 24.54
C PRO A 405 -42.38 -2.75 23.96
N GLY A 406 -43.20 -3.33 23.10
CA GLY A 406 -44.33 -2.67 22.43
C GLY A 406 -43.96 -1.85 21.19
N ASN A 407 -42.69 -1.72 20.83
CA ASN A 407 -42.30 -0.98 19.63
C ASN A 407 -42.24 -1.86 18.37
N GLU A 408 -42.71 -1.28 17.27
CA GLU A 408 -42.68 -1.89 15.94
C GLU A 408 -41.50 -1.36 15.12
N VAL A 409 -40.77 -2.27 14.49
CA VAL A 409 -39.66 -1.96 13.57
C VAL A 409 -39.81 -2.74 12.25
N ARG A 410 -39.12 -2.30 11.21
CA ARG A 410 -39.01 -2.99 9.95
C ARG A 410 -37.79 -3.91 9.95
N LEU A 411 -37.97 -5.18 9.65
CA LEU A 411 -36.89 -6.05 9.23
C LEU A 411 -36.61 -5.83 7.75
N LYS A 412 -35.35 -5.54 7.40
CA LYS A 412 -34.95 -5.18 6.03
C LYS A 412 -35.45 -6.20 5.02
N SER A 413 -36.21 -5.74 4.04
CA SER A 413 -36.81 -6.52 2.94
C SER A 413 -37.79 -7.62 3.37
N ALA A 414 -38.09 -7.77 4.65
CA ALA A 414 -39.00 -8.78 5.20
C ALA A 414 -40.30 -8.16 5.68
N TYR A 415 -40.52 -8.08 6.99
CA TYR A 415 -41.78 -7.70 7.64
C TYR A 415 -41.59 -6.63 8.69
N PHE A 416 -42.69 -6.02 9.09
CA PHE A 416 -42.74 -5.31 10.36
C PHE A 416 -42.89 -6.31 11.52
N VAL A 417 -42.15 -6.08 12.58
CA VAL A 417 -42.22 -6.89 13.81
C VAL A 417 -42.37 -5.99 15.02
N THR A 418 -43.21 -6.43 15.96
CA THR A 418 -43.44 -5.75 17.24
C THR A 418 -42.90 -6.60 18.36
N CYS A 419 -42.05 -6.03 19.22
CA CYS A 419 -41.53 -6.72 20.41
C CYS A 419 -42.64 -6.87 21.46
N THR A 420 -42.95 -8.10 21.85
CA THR A 420 -43.96 -8.46 22.83
C THR A 420 -43.36 -8.85 24.20
N GLY A 421 -42.10 -9.24 24.24
CA GLY A 421 -41.43 -9.65 25.45
C GLY A 421 -39.95 -9.98 25.23
N TRP A 422 -39.28 -10.35 26.33
CA TRP A 422 -37.87 -10.76 26.31
C TRP A 422 -37.58 -11.76 27.42
N GLU A 423 -36.53 -12.54 27.27
CA GLU A 423 -35.94 -13.42 28.26
C GLU A 423 -34.58 -12.89 28.69
N ALA A 424 -34.23 -13.10 29.95
CA ALA A 424 -32.91 -12.77 30.48
C ALA A 424 -32.37 -13.96 31.30
N ASP A 425 -31.05 -14.04 31.40
CA ASP A 425 -30.37 -14.99 32.29
C ASP A 425 -30.39 -14.50 33.75
N ASP A 426 -29.83 -15.32 34.65
CA ASP A 426 -29.78 -15.03 36.09
C ASP A 426 -28.96 -13.77 36.42
N GLU A 427 -28.09 -13.31 35.48
CA GLU A 427 -27.28 -12.11 35.59
C GLU A 427 -27.98 -10.86 35.01
N GLY A 428 -29.18 -11.06 34.42
CA GLY A 428 -29.97 -10.00 33.80
C GLY A 428 -29.57 -9.66 32.36
N ASN A 429 -28.70 -10.47 31.73
CA ASN A 429 -28.37 -10.30 30.32
C ASN A 429 -29.51 -10.82 29.44
N ILE A 430 -29.92 -10.02 28.46
CA ILE A 430 -30.98 -10.40 27.53
C ILE A 430 -30.49 -11.55 26.63
N THR A 431 -31.22 -12.65 26.61
CA THR A 431 -30.87 -13.87 25.86
C THR A 431 -31.76 -14.10 24.65
N CYS A 432 -33.04 -13.70 24.72
CA CYS A 432 -33.99 -13.87 23.63
C CYS A 432 -35.04 -12.77 23.62
N LEU A 433 -35.54 -12.41 22.46
CA LEU A 433 -36.67 -11.53 22.26
C LEU A 433 -37.85 -12.31 21.72
N HIS A 434 -39.07 -11.92 22.16
CA HIS A 434 -40.33 -12.39 21.59
C HIS A 434 -40.95 -11.26 20.76
N CYS A 435 -41.30 -11.56 19.52
CA CYS A 435 -41.92 -10.61 18.61
C CYS A 435 -43.09 -11.25 17.85
N THR A 436 -44.00 -10.42 17.39
CA THR A 436 -45.01 -10.82 16.39
C THR A 436 -44.73 -10.10 15.08
N TYR A 437 -44.93 -10.76 13.95
CA TYR A 437 -44.82 -10.12 12.65
C TYR A 437 -46.20 -9.80 12.09
N ASP A 438 -46.25 -8.79 11.18
CA ASP A 438 -47.45 -8.45 10.40
C ASP A 438 -47.29 -9.02 8.98
N PRO A 439 -48.02 -10.12 8.61
CA PRO A 439 -47.93 -10.73 7.31
C PRO A 439 -48.27 -9.79 6.13
N ALA A 440 -49.07 -8.76 6.36
CA ALA A 440 -49.48 -7.81 5.34
C ALA A 440 -48.33 -6.85 4.90
N THR A 441 -47.24 -6.81 5.65
CA THR A 441 -46.10 -5.89 5.44
C THR A 441 -44.94 -6.50 4.70
N LYS A 442 -45.14 -7.61 3.96
CA LYS A 442 -44.10 -8.27 3.18
C LYS A 442 -43.45 -7.28 2.20
N GLY A 443 -42.10 -7.26 2.18
CA GLY A 443 -41.34 -6.31 1.39
C GLY A 443 -41.09 -4.97 2.08
N GLY A 444 -41.70 -4.75 3.26
CA GLY A 444 -41.37 -3.65 4.14
C GLY A 444 -42.23 -2.39 4.06
N ASP A 445 -43.41 -2.43 3.43
CA ASP A 445 -44.43 -1.37 3.48
C ASP A 445 -45.73 -1.88 4.07
N ALA A 446 -46.43 -1.02 4.80
CA ALA A 446 -47.70 -1.36 5.39
C ALA A 446 -48.88 -0.91 4.52
N PRO A 447 -49.86 -1.79 4.20
CA PRO A 447 -51.02 -1.45 3.37
C PRO A 447 -51.90 -0.32 3.97
N ASP A 448 -51.88 -0.15 5.29
CA ASP A 448 -52.60 0.89 6.00
C ASP A 448 -51.85 2.25 5.99
N GLY A 449 -50.65 2.31 5.37
CA GLY A 449 -49.85 3.52 5.23
C GLY A 449 -49.14 3.98 6.52
N ARG A 450 -49.15 3.15 7.59
CA ARG A 450 -48.37 3.47 8.79
C ARG A 450 -46.88 3.46 8.52
N LYS A 451 -46.14 4.40 9.07
CA LYS A 451 -44.69 4.56 8.89
C LYS A 451 -43.95 4.09 10.14
N VAL A 452 -43.01 3.16 9.94
CA VAL A 452 -42.10 2.70 10.96
C VAL A 452 -40.73 3.32 10.70
N ARG A 453 -40.13 3.90 11.76
CA ARG A 453 -38.87 4.66 11.63
C ARG A 453 -37.62 3.79 11.67
N GLY A 454 -37.65 2.65 12.39
CA GLY A 454 -36.52 1.75 12.55
C GLY A 454 -36.48 0.67 11.46
N THR A 455 -35.32 0.50 10.80
CA THR A 455 -35.07 -0.65 9.92
C THR A 455 -33.85 -1.39 10.45
N LEU A 456 -34.01 -2.68 10.74
CA LEU A 456 -32.97 -3.56 11.24
C LEU A 456 -32.53 -4.55 10.16
N HIS A 457 -31.24 -4.86 10.13
CA HIS A 457 -30.75 -6.04 9.43
C HIS A 457 -30.86 -7.24 10.36
N TRP A 458 -30.91 -8.41 9.76
CA TRP A 458 -31.16 -9.66 10.46
C TRP A 458 -30.60 -10.83 9.67
N VAL A 459 -30.42 -11.99 10.31
CA VAL A 459 -30.12 -13.26 9.65
C VAL A 459 -31.04 -14.35 10.20
N SER A 460 -31.39 -15.30 9.34
CA SER A 460 -32.25 -16.43 9.72
C SER A 460 -31.47 -17.50 10.46
N ALA A 461 -32.02 -18.06 11.52
CA ALA A 461 -31.43 -19.20 12.19
C ALA A 461 -31.44 -20.48 11.33
N SER A 462 -32.27 -20.52 10.27
CA SER A 462 -32.40 -21.71 9.41
C SER A 462 -31.22 -21.93 8.47
N ASP A 463 -30.48 -20.88 8.10
CA ASP A 463 -29.40 -20.97 7.13
C ASP A 463 -28.19 -20.05 7.36
N CYS A 464 -28.21 -19.28 8.46
CA CYS A 464 -27.08 -18.39 8.77
C CYS A 464 -25.77 -19.19 8.97
N VAL A 465 -24.65 -18.55 8.59
CA VAL A 465 -23.32 -19.14 8.67
C VAL A 465 -22.54 -18.49 9.81
N PRO A 466 -22.02 -19.28 10.77
CA PRO A 466 -21.12 -18.76 11.80
C PRO A 466 -19.81 -18.28 11.21
N CYS A 467 -19.29 -17.17 11.72
CA CYS A 467 -18.03 -16.62 11.28
C CYS A 467 -17.26 -15.90 12.39
N GLU A 468 -15.99 -15.65 12.14
CA GLU A 468 -15.16 -14.73 12.90
C GLU A 468 -15.10 -13.37 12.19
N ILE A 469 -15.21 -12.31 12.94
CA ILE A 469 -15.06 -10.95 12.40
C ILE A 469 -13.92 -10.25 13.12
N ARG A 470 -13.01 -9.67 12.34
CA ARG A 470 -11.88 -8.89 12.82
C ARG A 470 -12.13 -7.42 12.54
N LEU A 471 -12.36 -6.66 13.58
CA LEU A 471 -12.58 -5.21 13.51
C LEU A 471 -11.23 -4.50 13.58
N TYR A 472 -10.63 -4.25 12.43
CA TYR A 472 -9.38 -3.50 12.34
C TYR A 472 -9.64 -2.00 12.40
N ASP A 473 -8.76 -1.30 13.13
CA ASP A 473 -8.67 0.15 13.17
C ASP A 473 -7.23 0.58 12.84
N ARG A 474 -6.91 1.87 12.98
CA ARG A 474 -5.54 2.40 12.77
C ARG A 474 -4.59 1.82 13.81
N LEU A 475 -3.38 1.47 13.37
CA LEU A 475 -2.35 0.88 14.25
C LEU A 475 -1.80 1.91 15.24
N PHE A 476 -1.85 3.21 14.92
CA PHE A 476 -1.31 4.28 15.74
C PHE A 476 -2.37 5.34 16.05
N ASN A 477 -2.27 5.91 17.27
CA ASN A 477 -3.14 6.98 17.73
C ASN A 477 -2.59 8.39 17.42
N ALA A 478 -1.28 8.53 17.18
CA ALA A 478 -0.65 9.82 16.93
C ALA A 478 -0.61 10.14 15.43
N GLU A 479 -0.77 11.42 15.09
CA GLU A 479 -0.65 11.89 13.69
C GLU A 479 0.75 11.63 13.11
N ASN A 480 1.80 11.82 13.89
CA ASN A 480 3.18 11.49 13.56
C ASN A 480 3.70 10.40 14.49
N PRO A 481 3.42 9.10 14.22
CA PRO A 481 3.82 8.02 15.12
C PRO A 481 5.33 7.86 15.22
N ALA A 482 6.06 8.21 14.15
CA ALA A 482 7.52 8.10 14.13
C ALA A 482 8.20 9.05 15.11
N GLY A 483 7.46 10.05 15.60
CA GLY A 483 7.89 10.97 16.65
C GLY A 483 8.92 12.01 16.20
N ASP A 484 9.06 13.02 17.02
CA ASP A 484 10.26 13.86 17.05
C ASP A 484 11.37 13.08 17.75
N ASP A 485 12.64 13.44 17.51
CA ASP A 485 13.81 12.75 18.07
C ASP A 485 13.68 12.48 19.57
N GLY A 486 13.64 11.19 19.92
CA GLY A 486 13.69 10.72 21.30
C GLY A 486 12.41 10.03 21.83
N VAL A 487 11.30 10.01 21.10
CA VAL A 487 10.10 9.25 21.49
C VAL A 487 10.10 7.88 20.81
N ASP A 488 9.91 6.81 21.59
CA ASP A 488 9.69 5.48 21.02
C ASP A 488 8.34 5.43 20.32
N TYR A 489 8.34 5.21 19.00
CA TYR A 489 7.13 5.13 18.20
C TYR A 489 6.14 4.06 18.69
N LEU A 490 6.61 3.07 19.42
CA LEU A 490 5.79 2.01 20.01
C LEU A 490 4.87 2.53 21.13
N GLU A 491 5.18 3.66 21.75
CA GLU A 491 4.31 4.31 22.73
C GLU A 491 3.03 4.88 22.09
N ASN A 492 3.05 5.11 20.76
CA ASN A 492 1.92 5.63 20.00
C ASN A 492 1.01 4.53 19.43
N LEU A 493 1.24 3.26 19.78
CA LEU A 493 0.38 2.15 19.35
C LEU A 493 -1.06 2.31 19.86
N ASN A 494 -2.02 2.02 19.00
CA ASN A 494 -3.43 1.94 19.37
C ASN A 494 -3.75 0.56 19.98
N PRO A 495 -4.00 0.46 21.29
CA PRO A 495 -4.32 -0.80 21.94
C PRO A 495 -5.61 -1.44 21.42
N ASN A 496 -6.49 -0.64 20.81
CA ASN A 496 -7.76 -1.07 20.24
C ASN A 496 -7.70 -1.23 18.71
N SER A 497 -6.50 -1.38 18.15
CA SER A 497 -6.32 -1.51 16.69
C SER A 497 -6.90 -2.79 16.09
N LEU A 498 -7.23 -3.78 16.91
CA LEU A 498 -7.86 -5.04 16.52
C LEU A 498 -8.79 -5.54 17.64
N GLU A 499 -10.06 -5.77 17.30
CA GLU A 499 -11.02 -6.52 18.10
C GLU A 499 -11.45 -7.76 17.31
N ILE A 500 -11.36 -8.95 17.93
CA ILE A 500 -11.78 -10.21 17.31
C ILE A 500 -13.10 -10.64 17.91
N LEU A 501 -14.12 -10.75 17.07
CA LEU A 501 -15.44 -11.21 17.45
C LEU A 501 -15.66 -12.64 16.96
N ASN A 502 -15.97 -13.54 17.88
CA ASN A 502 -16.34 -14.91 17.59
C ASN A 502 -17.84 -15.11 17.71
N GLY A 503 -18.40 -16.06 16.96
CA GLY A 503 -19.83 -16.35 17.00
C GLY A 503 -20.69 -15.32 16.29
N CYS A 504 -20.13 -14.51 15.42
CA CYS A 504 -20.86 -13.67 14.48
C CYS A 504 -21.60 -14.54 13.47
N LEU A 505 -22.67 -14.00 12.89
CA LEU A 505 -23.53 -14.74 11.95
C LEU A 505 -23.69 -13.92 10.67
N VAL A 506 -23.52 -14.56 9.51
CA VAL A 506 -23.80 -13.97 8.19
C VAL A 506 -24.92 -14.70 7.50
N GLU A 507 -25.59 -14.05 6.54
CA GLU A 507 -26.64 -14.68 5.73
C GLU A 507 -26.11 -15.88 4.96
N GLY A 508 -26.97 -16.88 4.70
CA GLY A 508 -26.59 -18.18 4.12
C GLY A 508 -25.95 -18.08 2.74
N GLY A 509 -26.25 -17.05 1.97
CA GLY A 509 -25.65 -16.79 0.65
C GLY A 509 -24.13 -16.56 0.68
N LEU A 510 -23.53 -16.28 1.85
CA LEU A 510 -22.08 -16.07 1.99
C LEU A 510 -21.30 -17.37 2.28
N LYS A 511 -21.96 -18.52 2.36
CA LYS A 511 -21.31 -19.79 2.68
C LYS A 511 -20.10 -20.11 1.80
N ASP A 512 -20.19 -19.78 0.51
CA ASP A 512 -19.16 -20.07 -0.49
C ASP A 512 -18.27 -18.87 -0.82
N ALA A 513 -18.27 -17.83 0.02
CA ALA A 513 -17.44 -16.64 -0.17
C ALA A 513 -15.95 -17.01 -0.16
N LYS A 514 -15.17 -16.41 -1.06
CA LYS A 514 -13.76 -16.72 -1.28
C LYS A 514 -12.85 -15.62 -0.70
N CYS A 515 -11.62 -15.99 -0.37
CA CYS A 515 -10.60 -15.04 0.04
C CYS A 515 -10.53 -13.85 -0.94
N GLY A 516 -10.59 -12.64 -0.41
CA GLY A 516 -10.58 -11.40 -1.18
C GLY A 516 -11.95 -10.88 -1.60
N ASP A 517 -13.02 -11.69 -1.49
CA ASP A 517 -14.38 -11.18 -1.71
C ASP A 517 -14.73 -10.09 -0.71
N THR A 518 -15.33 -9.00 -1.22
CA THR A 518 -15.68 -7.85 -0.40
C THR A 518 -17.19 -7.63 -0.36
N PHE A 519 -17.70 -7.25 0.81
CA PHE A 519 -19.12 -7.01 1.04
C PHE A 519 -19.33 -5.74 1.86
N GLN A 520 -20.46 -5.07 1.63
CA GLN A 520 -20.98 -4.15 2.63
C GLN A 520 -21.91 -4.91 3.58
N PHE A 521 -21.49 -5.10 4.81
CA PHE A 521 -22.42 -5.57 5.85
C PHE A 521 -23.29 -4.38 6.29
N MET A 522 -24.58 -4.52 6.01
CA MET A 522 -25.57 -3.45 6.17
C MET A 522 -25.51 -2.88 7.58
N ARG A 523 -25.40 -1.54 7.68
CA ARG A 523 -25.28 -0.78 8.94
C ARG A 523 -23.97 -1.02 9.73
N GLN A 524 -23.07 -1.91 9.28
CA GLN A 524 -21.84 -2.28 10.01
C GLN A 524 -20.57 -1.71 9.36
N GLY A 525 -20.44 -1.79 8.05
CA GLY A 525 -19.22 -1.37 7.34
C GLY A 525 -18.93 -2.20 6.11
N TYR A 526 -17.68 -2.12 5.64
CA TYR A 526 -17.19 -2.92 4.52
C TYR A 526 -16.21 -3.97 5.04
N PHE A 527 -16.34 -5.18 4.53
CA PHE A 527 -15.61 -6.35 5.01
C PHE A 527 -15.06 -7.15 3.84
N CYS A 528 -13.92 -7.78 4.08
CA CYS A 528 -13.23 -8.64 3.12
C CYS A 528 -12.98 -10.01 3.74
N VAL A 529 -13.17 -11.07 2.95
CA VAL A 529 -12.86 -12.45 3.38
C VAL A 529 -11.35 -12.60 3.53
N ASP A 530 -10.89 -12.96 4.74
CA ASP A 530 -9.47 -13.15 5.04
C ASP A 530 -8.93 -14.47 4.47
N LYS A 531 -7.63 -14.49 4.15
CA LYS A 531 -6.90 -15.67 3.68
C LYS A 531 -6.88 -16.82 4.67
N THR A 532 -7.16 -16.57 5.95
CA THR A 532 -7.25 -17.60 6.99
C THR A 532 -8.61 -18.30 7.05
N SER A 533 -9.55 -17.91 6.19
CA SER A 533 -10.82 -18.62 6.04
C SER A 533 -10.60 -20.05 5.54
N THR A 534 -11.42 -20.95 6.03
CA THR A 534 -11.48 -22.35 5.61
C THR A 534 -12.93 -22.70 5.27
N ASP A 535 -13.16 -23.87 4.67
CA ASP A 535 -14.53 -24.35 4.37
C ASP A 535 -15.39 -24.50 5.64
N GLU A 536 -14.76 -24.66 6.81
CA GLU A 536 -15.44 -24.80 8.11
C GLU A 536 -15.59 -23.48 8.87
N LYS A 537 -14.77 -22.48 8.56
CA LYS A 537 -14.72 -21.21 9.30
C LYS A 537 -14.45 -20.04 8.36
N LEU A 538 -15.44 -19.22 8.15
CA LEU A 538 -15.27 -17.93 7.50
C LEU A 538 -14.67 -16.90 8.45
N VAL A 539 -13.75 -16.09 7.95
CA VAL A 539 -13.12 -14.97 8.66
C VAL A 539 -13.24 -13.74 7.80
N PHE A 540 -13.79 -12.65 8.37
CA PHE A 540 -13.93 -11.39 7.67
C PHE A 540 -13.12 -10.29 8.36
N ASN A 541 -12.35 -9.54 7.59
CA ASN A 541 -11.63 -8.36 8.02
C ASN A 541 -12.47 -7.11 7.74
N ARG A 542 -12.69 -6.25 8.73
CA ARG A 542 -13.26 -4.94 8.48
C ARG A 542 -12.27 -4.09 7.67
N THR A 543 -12.65 -3.78 6.44
CA THR A 543 -11.89 -2.91 5.55
C THR A 543 -11.95 -1.47 6.02
N VAL A 544 -13.15 -0.88 6.08
CA VAL A 544 -13.44 0.44 6.65
C VAL A 544 -14.84 0.46 7.27
N ALA A 545 -15.05 1.33 8.23
CA ALA A 545 -16.38 1.61 8.77
C ALA A 545 -17.22 2.43 7.77
N LEU A 546 -18.56 2.44 7.93
CA LEU A 546 -19.46 3.24 7.09
C LEU A 546 -19.14 4.74 7.16
N ASN A 547 -18.81 5.21 8.35
CA ASN A 547 -18.44 6.60 8.61
C ASN A 547 -17.06 6.65 9.27
N SER A 548 -16.34 7.75 9.08
CA SER A 548 -15.10 7.98 9.83
C SER A 548 -15.42 8.16 11.33
N SER A 549 -14.72 7.42 12.17
CA SER A 549 -14.70 7.62 13.63
C SER A 549 -13.60 8.59 14.08
N TRP A 550 -12.69 8.93 13.19
CA TRP A 550 -11.57 9.83 13.43
C TRP A 550 -11.95 11.27 13.05
N LYS A 551 -11.65 12.21 13.95
CA LYS A 551 -11.92 13.64 13.77
C LYS A 551 -10.68 14.39 13.36
#